data_a5fb3ce89e5278f66199a5698fad412c
#
_entry.id   a5fb3ce89e5278f66199a5698fad412c
#
_cell.length_a   1.000
_cell.length_b   1.000
_cell.length_c   1.000
_cell.angle_alpha   90.00
_cell.angle_beta   90.00
_cell.angle_gamma   90.00
#
_symmetry.space_group_name_H-M   'P 1'
#
loop_
_entity.id
_entity.type
_entity.pdbx_description
1 polymer ?
#
loop_
_entity_poly.entity_id
_entity_poly.type
_entity_poly.pdbx_seq_one_letter_code
_entity_poly.pdbx_strand_id
1 'polypeptide(L)'
;MNMKDRNVSLVFIIICILIVTGCSNILGNEDQRIEVQKNIGDNKYEDLKVVTDNKQVQQVKKILNDAHFENKKVQMSRPADYHFGFQFKNPKIEAKTVLYQIWVIPNKDKIEIIAENSQYVQLDGKNAATLFQIVTGEKLVE
;
A
#
# COMPACT_ATOMS: atom_id res chain seq x y z
N MET A 1 11.14 -56.54 -1.29
CA MET A 1 11.37 -55.23 -1.94
C MET A 1 12.87 -55.08 -2.20
N ASN A 2 13.29 -55.11 -3.43
CA ASN A 2 14.71 -55.00 -3.80
C ASN A 2 15.25 -53.61 -3.44
N MET A 3 16.52 -53.55 -2.95
CA MET A 3 17.17 -52.29 -2.62
C MET A 3 17.14 -51.26 -3.79
N LYS A 4 17.10 -51.76 -5.02
CA LYS A 4 17.01 -50.96 -6.25
C LYS A 4 15.69 -50.21 -6.37
N ASP A 5 14.56 -50.85 -6.00
CA ASP A 5 13.22 -50.23 -6.05
C ASP A 5 13.03 -49.20 -4.94
N ARG A 6 13.69 -49.42 -3.77
CA ARG A 6 13.67 -48.47 -2.67
C ARG A 6 14.41 -47.18 -2.96
N ASN A 7 15.53 -47.27 -3.70
CA ASN A 7 16.28 -46.09 -4.11
C ASN A 7 15.55 -45.27 -5.17
N VAL A 8 14.88 -45.94 -6.10
CA VAL A 8 14.05 -45.26 -7.12
C VAL A 8 12.87 -44.53 -6.49
N SER A 9 12.21 -45.17 -5.49
CA SER A 9 11.10 -44.56 -4.75
C SER A 9 11.55 -43.34 -3.94
N LEU A 10 12.73 -43.41 -3.31
CA LEU A 10 13.32 -42.29 -2.56
C LEU A 10 13.69 -41.12 -3.47
N VAL A 11 14.25 -41.39 -4.64
CA VAL A 11 14.56 -40.36 -5.65
C VAL A 11 13.29 -39.69 -6.17
N PHE A 12 12.22 -40.45 -6.41
CA PHE A 12 10.93 -39.89 -6.82
C PHE A 12 10.31 -38.98 -5.75
N ILE A 13 10.42 -39.34 -4.47
CA ILE A 13 9.92 -38.51 -3.37
C ILE A 13 10.73 -37.20 -3.25
N ILE A 14 12.03 -37.25 -3.43
CA ILE A 14 12.91 -36.06 -3.41
C ILE A 14 12.60 -35.14 -4.58
N ILE A 15 12.34 -35.66 -5.77
CA ILE A 15 11.96 -34.86 -6.95
C ILE A 15 10.60 -34.21 -6.76
N CYS A 16 9.61 -34.89 -6.15
CA CYS A 16 8.31 -34.33 -5.85
C CYS A 16 8.37 -33.19 -4.83
N ILE A 17 9.29 -33.24 -3.85
CA ILE A 17 9.46 -32.18 -2.83
C ILE A 17 10.06 -30.92 -3.48
N LEU A 18 10.89 -31.05 -4.51
CA LEU A 18 11.51 -29.90 -5.20
C LEU A 18 10.55 -29.13 -6.11
N ILE A 19 9.41 -29.72 -6.48
CA ILE A 19 8.42 -29.06 -7.37
C ILE A 19 7.46 -28.16 -6.59
N VAL A 20 7.35 -28.31 -5.27
CA VAL A 20 6.38 -27.55 -4.45
C VAL A 20 6.92 -26.16 -4.03
N THR A 21 8.20 -25.87 -4.27
CA THR A 21 8.80 -24.58 -3.89
C THR A 21 8.72 -23.49 -4.96
N GLY A 22 7.92 -23.69 -6.01
CA GLY A 22 7.89 -22.83 -7.20
C GLY A 22 6.69 -21.87 -7.33
N CYS A 23 5.83 -21.75 -6.32
CA CYS A 23 4.78 -20.72 -6.32
C CYS A 23 5.12 -19.58 -5.35
N SER A 24 6.25 -18.91 -5.58
CA SER A 24 6.43 -17.59 -5.01
C SER A 24 5.55 -16.61 -5.82
N ASN A 25 4.66 -15.93 -5.13
CA ASN A 25 3.80 -14.87 -5.65
C ASN A 25 4.61 -13.85 -6.45
N ILE A 26 4.68 -14.02 -7.76
CA ILE A 26 5.35 -13.09 -8.68
C ILE A 26 4.73 -11.68 -8.57
N LEU A 27 3.45 -11.59 -8.23
CA LEU A 27 2.74 -10.33 -7.99
C LEU A 27 3.09 -9.65 -6.65
N GLY A 28 3.63 -10.37 -5.66
CA GLY A 28 3.96 -9.80 -4.34
C GLY A 28 5.31 -9.08 -4.27
N ASN A 29 6.20 -9.30 -5.24
CA ASN A 29 7.56 -8.73 -5.26
C ASN A 29 7.77 -7.63 -6.31
N GLU A 30 6.75 -7.27 -7.08
CA GLU A 30 6.88 -6.18 -8.04
C GLU A 30 6.99 -4.84 -7.31
N ASP A 31 8.01 -4.10 -7.69
CA ASP A 31 8.28 -2.77 -7.14
C ASP A 31 7.13 -1.81 -7.49
N GLN A 32 6.66 -1.12 -6.48
CA GLN A 32 5.64 -0.08 -6.63
C GLN A 32 6.22 1.28 -6.28
N ARG A 33 5.57 2.32 -6.79
CA ARG A 33 5.77 3.72 -6.43
C ARG A 33 4.45 4.28 -5.90
N ILE A 34 4.52 5.36 -5.14
CA ILE A 34 3.33 6.10 -4.71
C ILE A 34 3.28 7.39 -5.53
N GLU A 35 2.16 7.61 -6.21
CA GLU A 35 1.86 8.87 -6.89
C GLU A 35 0.95 9.70 -6.00
N VAL A 36 1.30 10.96 -5.80
CA VAL A 36 0.62 11.87 -4.87
C VAL A 36 0.17 13.11 -5.58
N GLN A 37 -1.07 13.51 -5.33
CA GLN A 37 -1.67 14.74 -5.83
C GLN A 37 -2.13 15.61 -4.66
N LYS A 38 -2.03 16.91 -4.82
CA LYS A 38 -2.48 17.93 -3.85
C LYS A 38 -3.66 18.69 -4.40
N ASN A 39 -4.63 18.97 -3.55
CA ASN A 39 -5.75 19.85 -3.86
C ASN A 39 -5.23 21.30 -3.97
N ILE A 40 -5.49 21.94 -5.11
CA ILE A 40 -5.12 23.32 -5.39
C ILE A 40 -6.32 24.28 -5.32
N GLY A 41 -7.47 23.81 -4.88
CA GLY A 41 -8.72 24.55 -4.81
C GLY A 41 -9.76 24.06 -5.83
N ASP A 42 -11.02 24.39 -5.60
CA ASP A 42 -12.13 24.03 -6.48
C ASP A 42 -12.22 22.55 -6.88
N ASN A 43 -11.84 21.68 -5.95
CA ASN A 43 -11.78 20.22 -6.17
C ASN A 43 -10.89 19.80 -7.35
N LYS A 44 -9.84 20.60 -7.61
CA LYS A 44 -8.80 20.30 -8.60
C LYS A 44 -7.55 19.78 -7.91
N TYR A 45 -6.92 18.79 -8.52
CA TYR A 45 -5.73 18.13 -8.00
C TYR A 45 -4.60 18.25 -9.01
N GLU A 46 -3.41 18.55 -8.51
CA GLU A 46 -2.17 18.58 -9.29
C GLU A 46 -1.16 17.59 -8.73
N ASP A 47 -0.33 17.04 -9.60
CA ASP A 47 0.73 16.13 -9.21
C ASP A 47 1.72 16.84 -8.28
N LEU A 48 1.90 16.29 -7.09
CA LEU A 48 2.78 16.84 -6.07
C LEU A 48 4.12 16.13 -6.02
N LYS A 49 4.09 14.80 -5.98
CA LYS A 49 5.27 13.99 -5.67
C LYS A 49 5.09 12.55 -6.13
N VAL A 50 6.21 11.92 -6.47
CA VAL A 50 6.29 10.47 -6.67
C VAL A 50 7.30 9.89 -5.69
N VAL A 51 6.85 8.93 -4.85
CA VAL A 51 7.72 8.21 -3.91
C VAL A 51 8.18 6.92 -4.57
N THR A 52 9.46 6.83 -4.86
CA THR A 52 10.08 5.68 -5.55
C THR A 52 10.95 4.81 -4.64
N ASP A 53 11.27 5.29 -3.45
CA ASP A 53 12.05 4.55 -2.46
C ASP A 53 11.25 3.37 -1.91
N ASN A 54 11.76 2.16 -2.12
CA ASN A 54 11.05 0.94 -1.74
C ASN A 54 10.81 0.82 -0.24
N LYS A 55 11.71 1.33 0.60
CA LYS A 55 11.54 1.28 2.06
C LYS A 55 10.38 2.19 2.49
N GLN A 56 10.30 3.39 1.92
CA GLN A 56 9.21 4.31 2.18
C GLN A 56 7.87 3.75 1.69
N VAL A 57 7.83 3.18 0.48
CA VAL A 57 6.63 2.53 -0.06
C VAL A 57 6.16 1.39 0.85
N GLN A 58 7.06 0.51 1.29
CA GLN A 58 6.71 -0.58 2.20
C GLN A 58 6.27 -0.08 3.58
N GLN A 59 6.85 1.02 4.06
CA GLN A 59 6.46 1.61 5.34
C GLN A 59 5.02 2.17 5.28
N VAL A 60 4.66 2.86 4.20
CA VAL A 60 3.28 3.33 3.99
C VAL A 60 2.31 2.14 3.90
N LYS A 61 2.64 1.10 3.12
CA LYS A 61 1.83 -0.12 3.05
C LYS A 61 1.62 -0.76 4.42
N LYS A 62 2.69 -0.86 5.21
CA LYS A 62 2.60 -1.43 6.56
C LYS A 62 1.65 -0.62 7.44
N ILE A 63 1.77 0.70 7.45
CA ILE A 63 0.89 1.58 8.23
C ILE A 63 -0.57 1.38 7.81
N LEU A 64 -0.85 1.33 6.52
CA LEU A 64 -2.20 1.13 6.01
C LEU A 64 -2.75 -0.27 6.32
N ASN A 65 -1.93 -1.32 6.21
CA ASN A 65 -2.33 -2.69 6.54
C ASN A 65 -2.59 -2.90 8.03
N ASP A 66 -1.82 -2.23 8.89
CA ASP A 66 -2.00 -2.29 10.34
C ASP A 66 -3.16 -1.38 10.82
N ALA A 67 -3.62 -0.47 9.98
CA ALA A 67 -4.74 0.42 10.29
C ALA A 67 -6.07 -0.34 10.26
N HIS A 68 -6.91 -0.08 11.25
CA HIS A 68 -8.24 -0.67 11.33
C HIS A 68 -9.24 0.16 10.52
N PHE A 69 -9.33 -0.11 9.23
CA PHE A 69 -10.32 0.52 8.38
C PHE A 69 -11.73 0.03 8.70
N GLU A 70 -12.63 0.96 8.91
CA GLU A 70 -14.06 0.71 9.10
C GLU A 70 -14.81 0.85 7.78
N ASN A 71 -15.70 -0.11 7.48
CA ASN A 71 -16.66 0.04 6.38
C ASN A 71 -17.74 1.04 6.79
N LYS A 72 -17.49 2.31 6.53
CA LYS A 72 -18.33 3.41 6.97
C LYS A 72 -18.44 4.46 5.87
N LYS A 73 -19.67 4.76 5.44
CA LYS A 73 -19.90 5.94 4.62
C LYS A 73 -19.72 7.18 5.48
N VAL A 74 -18.60 7.86 5.29
CA VAL A 74 -18.34 9.16 5.91
C VAL A 74 -18.55 10.23 4.84
N GLN A 75 -19.39 11.21 5.16
CA GLN A 75 -19.59 12.37 4.31
C GLN A 75 -18.67 13.50 4.80
N MET A 76 -17.61 13.75 4.04
CA MET A 76 -16.68 14.83 4.35
C MET A 76 -17.26 16.17 3.92
N SER A 77 -17.09 17.21 4.75
CA SER A 77 -17.62 18.56 4.50
C SER A 77 -16.85 19.36 3.45
N ARG A 78 -15.67 18.88 3.05
CA ARG A 78 -14.79 19.52 2.08
C ARG A 78 -14.03 18.47 1.26
N PRO A 79 -13.46 18.84 0.09
CA PRO A 79 -12.60 17.95 -0.68
C PRO A 79 -11.37 17.50 0.11
N ALA A 80 -10.80 16.34 -0.24
CA ALA A 80 -9.56 15.86 0.35
C ALA A 80 -8.41 16.84 0.11
N ASP A 81 -7.48 16.93 1.06
CA ASP A 81 -6.27 17.75 0.90
C ASP A 81 -5.29 17.11 -0.07
N TYR A 82 -5.20 15.77 -0.05
CA TYR A 82 -4.33 14.98 -0.91
C TYR A 82 -5.00 13.72 -1.40
N HIS A 83 -4.58 13.27 -2.59
CA HIS A 83 -4.85 11.95 -3.12
C HIS A 83 -3.54 11.19 -3.27
N PHE A 84 -3.54 9.90 -3.04
CA PHE A 84 -2.40 9.06 -3.41
C PHE A 84 -2.84 7.64 -3.78
N GLY A 85 -1.98 6.95 -4.51
CA GLY A 85 -2.20 5.57 -4.90
C GLY A 85 -0.89 4.84 -5.20
N PHE A 86 -0.93 3.51 -5.13
CA PHE A 86 0.22 2.66 -5.47
C PHE A 86 0.15 2.27 -6.94
N GLN A 87 1.21 2.54 -7.68
CA GLN A 87 1.38 2.14 -9.07
C GLN A 87 2.54 1.16 -9.20
N PHE A 88 2.40 0.15 -10.05
CA PHE A 88 3.55 -0.70 -10.39
C PHE A 88 4.58 0.10 -11.20
N LYS A 89 5.86 -0.10 -10.89
CA LYS A 89 6.94 0.50 -11.68
C LYS A 89 7.02 -0.12 -13.07
N ASN A 90 6.62 -1.39 -13.20
CA ASN A 90 6.52 -2.07 -14.48
C ASN A 90 5.24 -1.67 -15.22
N PRO A 91 5.32 -0.94 -16.35
CA PRO A 91 4.14 -0.45 -17.08
C PRO A 91 3.32 -1.55 -17.74
N LYS A 92 3.84 -2.79 -17.81
CA LYS A 92 3.12 -3.94 -18.36
C LYS A 92 2.13 -4.55 -17.36
N ILE A 93 2.21 -4.17 -16.10
CA ILE A 93 1.28 -4.65 -15.07
C ILE A 93 0.13 -3.67 -14.96
N GLU A 94 -1.01 -4.08 -15.50
CA GLU A 94 -2.28 -3.37 -15.33
C GLU A 94 -2.95 -3.88 -14.07
N ALA A 95 -2.97 -3.08 -13.02
CA ALA A 95 -3.73 -3.38 -11.81
C ALA A 95 -4.58 -2.17 -11.44
N LYS A 96 -5.79 -2.45 -10.95
CA LYS A 96 -6.66 -1.40 -10.43
C LYS A 96 -5.97 -0.74 -9.24
N THR A 97 -5.74 0.55 -9.34
CA THR A 97 -5.16 1.34 -8.26
C THR A 97 -6.24 1.70 -7.24
N VAL A 98 -5.97 1.40 -5.97
CA VAL A 98 -6.78 1.92 -4.87
C VAL A 98 -6.44 3.38 -4.67
N LEU A 99 -7.44 4.24 -4.73
CA LEU A 99 -7.29 5.66 -4.42
C LEU A 99 -7.47 5.88 -2.92
N TYR A 100 -6.45 6.45 -2.29
CA TYR A 100 -6.49 6.93 -0.92
C TYR A 100 -6.65 8.44 -0.90
N GLN A 101 -7.60 8.91 -0.13
CA GLN A 101 -7.89 10.34 0.04
C GLN A 101 -7.53 10.74 1.47
N ILE A 102 -6.79 11.82 1.65
CA ILE A 102 -6.33 12.31 2.96
C ILE A 102 -6.95 13.66 3.28
N TRP A 103 -7.47 13.78 4.49
CA TRP A 103 -7.87 15.04 5.13
C TRP A 103 -6.99 15.29 6.35
N VAL A 104 -6.38 16.46 6.41
CA VAL A 104 -5.63 16.91 7.59
C VAL A 104 -6.61 17.55 8.56
N ILE A 105 -6.65 17.06 9.80
CA ILE A 105 -7.53 17.62 10.83
C ILE A 105 -6.96 18.97 11.30
N PRO A 106 -7.81 19.96 11.67
CA PRO A 106 -7.36 21.32 11.97
C PRO A 106 -6.27 21.44 13.02
N ASN A 107 -6.22 20.55 14.02
CA ASN A 107 -5.16 20.51 15.03
C ASN A 107 -3.87 19.84 14.54
N LYS A 108 -3.90 19.29 13.32
CA LYS A 108 -2.74 18.78 12.55
C LYS A 108 -1.94 17.62 13.15
N ASP A 109 -2.39 17.04 14.24
CA ASP A 109 -1.82 15.83 14.85
C ASP A 109 -2.42 14.53 14.28
N LYS A 110 -3.49 14.66 13.51
CA LYS A 110 -4.29 13.54 12.96
C LYS A 110 -4.60 13.74 11.50
N ILE A 111 -4.76 12.61 10.81
CA ILE A 111 -5.27 12.57 9.44
C ILE A 111 -6.43 11.59 9.34
N GLU A 112 -7.37 11.91 8.48
CA GLU A 112 -8.43 10.99 8.09
C GLU A 112 -8.12 10.45 6.71
N ILE A 113 -8.34 9.16 6.49
CA ILE A 113 -8.10 8.50 5.22
C ILE A 113 -9.37 7.77 4.80
N ILE A 114 -9.77 7.99 3.56
CA ILE A 114 -10.80 7.18 2.90
C ILE A 114 -10.13 6.42 1.75
N ALA A 115 -10.31 5.10 1.76
CA ALA A 115 -9.90 4.22 0.67
C ALA A 115 -11.14 3.70 -0.05
N GLU A 116 -11.14 3.72 -1.39
CA GLU A 116 -12.18 3.15 -2.24
C GLU A 116 -13.63 3.40 -1.76
N ASN A 117 -14.07 4.63 -1.70
CA ASN A 117 -15.49 5.02 -1.50
C ASN A 117 -16.15 4.68 -0.14
N SER A 118 -15.60 3.83 0.71
CA SER A 118 -16.26 3.44 1.95
C SER A 118 -15.40 2.90 3.07
N GLN A 119 -14.10 2.79 2.89
CA GLN A 119 -13.19 2.38 3.95
C GLN A 119 -12.58 3.61 4.61
N TYR A 120 -12.89 3.84 5.86
CA TYR A 120 -12.46 5.01 6.62
C TYR A 120 -11.55 4.62 7.77
N VAL A 121 -10.51 5.40 7.99
CA VAL A 121 -9.68 5.34 9.20
C VAL A 121 -9.21 6.73 9.60
N GLN A 122 -9.10 6.95 10.90
CA GLN A 122 -8.39 8.09 11.48
C GLN A 122 -7.06 7.58 12.03
N LEU A 123 -5.97 8.18 11.56
CA LEU A 123 -4.63 7.93 12.09
C LEU A 123 -4.18 9.10 12.95
N ASP A 124 -3.44 8.79 14.01
CA ASP A 124 -2.83 9.75 14.91
C ASP A 124 -1.37 9.40 15.24
N GLY A 125 -0.72 10.27 15.98
CA GLY A 125 0.62 10.05 16.50
C GLY A 125 1.64 9.72 15.42
N LYS A 126 2.56 8.80 15.75
CA LYS A 126 3.69 8.45 14.89
C LYS A 126 3.28 7.90 13.51
N ASN A 127 2.23 7.11 13.44
CA ASN A 127 1.77 6.53 12.17
C ASN A 127 1.23 7.61 11.23
N ALA A 128 0.43 8.54 11.75
CA ALA A 128 -0.06 9.69 10.99
C ALA A 128 1.10 10.56 10.50
N ALA A 129 2.02 10.93 11.40
CA ALA A 129 3.18 11.77 11.08
C ALA A 129 4.09 11.12 10.03
N THR A 130 4.39 9.83 10.19
CA THR A 130 5.26 9.10 9.26
C THR A 130 4.62 8.95 7.88
N LEU A 131 3.36 8.51 7.80
CA LEU A 131 2.67 8.36 6.54
C LEU A 131 2.56 9.71 5.82
N PHE A 132 2.14 10.75 6.54
CA PHE A 132 1.97 12.09 5.97
C PHE A 132 3.28 12.65 5.43
N GLN A 133 4.39 12.53 6.19
CA GLN A 133 5.70 12.99 5.76
C GLN A 133 6.22 12.25 4.53
N ILE A 134 6.05 10.92 4.46
CA ILE A 134 6.46 10.14 3.29
C ILE A 134 5.66 10.55 2.06
N VAL A 135 4.35 10.62 2.20
CA VAL A 135 3.43 10.87 1.08
C VAL A 135 3.53 12.32 0.60
N THR A 136 3.51 13.30 1.48
CA THR A 136 3.45 14.71 1.10
C THR A 136 4.82 15.41 1.09
N GLY A 137 5.79 14.94 1.85
CA GLY A 137 7.03 15.63 2.16
C GLY A 137 6.90 16.70 3.24
N GLU A 138 5.69 16.96 3.71
CA GLU A 138 5.38 17.94 4.76
C GLU A 138 5.32 17.26 6.13
N LYS A 139 5.54 18.01 7.20
CA LYS A 139 5.36 17.51 8.57
C LYS A 139 3.96 17.84 9.06
N LEU A 140 3.32 16.87 9.74
CA LEU A 140 2.20 17.20 10.60
C LEU A 140 2.73 18.07 11.74
N VAL A 141 2.11 19.22 11.96
CA VAL A 141 2.47 20.12 13.06
C VAL A 141 1.81 19.56 14.31
N GLU A 142 2.63 19.26 15.33
CA GLU A 142 2.17 18.93 16.67
C GLU A 142 1.49 20.14 17.33
#